data_73686134d144941906b89652fa640256
#
_entry.id   73686134d144941906b89652fa640256
#
_cell.length_a   1.000
_cell.length_b   1.000
_cell.length_c   1.000
_cell.angle_alpha   90.00
_cell.angle_beta   90.00
_cell.angle_gamma   90.00
#
_symmetry.space_group_name_H-M   'P 1'
#
loop_
_entity.id
_entity.type
_entity.pdbx_description
1 polymer ?
#
loop_
_entity_poly.entity_id
_entity_poly.type
_entity_poly.pdbx_seq_one_letter_code
_entity_poly.pdbx_strand_id
1 'polypeptide(L)'
;YGRMTGWGQDGPMAQAAGHDLNYIALAGALHPMGRAGEKPAIPLNLVGDFGGGGLMLAYGMVCAILEARSSGQGQVVDAAMIDGAATLMASTFAASQAGFWREERGTNFLDGGAHFYEVYETADGKYISLGSIEPQFYAALLEILGEDAEHFSKQWDMENWPAMKDRMSAIFSTKTRDEWDAVFEGVDVCYAPVLAIDEVRHHPHHQARGTFVDDGDYWQPAPAPRFSRTQAQLRGPSAKLGEHTEEILREFGFSDEQIAAKLACGAVTGRVDQ
;
A
#
# COMPACT_ATOMS: atom_id res chain seq x y z
N TYR A 1 9.82 -15.28 18.85
CA TYR A 1 9.74 -13.88 19.27
C TYR A 1 10.04 -12.95 18.10
N GLY A 2 9.08 -12.09 17.72
CA GLY A 2 9.25 -11.14 16.61
C GLY A 2 9.78 -9.79 17.08
N ARG A 3 10.76 -9.23 16.36
CA ARG A 3 11.32 -7.89 16.57
C ARG A 3 11.12 -7.07 15.31
N MET A 4 10.32 -6.00 15.43
CA MET A 4 10.17 -4.99 14.39
C MET A 4 11.13 -3.85 14.66
N THR A 5 11.96 -3.53 13.68
CA THR A 5 12.88 -2.38 13.72
C THR A 5 12.95 -1.67 12.38
N GLY A 6 13.49 -0.47 12.36
CA GLY A 6 13.77 0.23 11.11
C GLY A 6 15.02 -0.28 10.41
N TRP A 7 16.11 -0.41 11.17
CA TRP A 7 17.46 -0.65 10.65
C TRP A 7 18.01 -2.07 10.88
N GLY A 8 17.29 -2.92 11.60
CA GLY A 8 17.80 -4.22 12.06
C GLY A 8 18.38 -4.18 13.46
N GLN A 9 18.73 -5.36 13.99
CA GLN A 9 19.33 -5.53 15.32
C GLN A 9 20.83 -5.25 15.31
N ASP A 10 21.47 -5.37 14.15
CA ASP A 10 22.91 -5.23 13.94
C ASP A 10 23.20 -4.12 12.91
N GLY A 11 24.48 -3.78 12.79
CA GLY A 11 24.96 -2.77 11.85
C GLY A 11 25.08 -1.37 12.47
N PRO A 12 25.70 -0.43 11.73
CA PRO A 12 26.05 0.89 12.25
C PRO A 12 24.85 1.77 12.60
N MET A 13 23.68 1.48 12.04
CA MET A 13 22.46 2.27 12.26
C MET A 13 21.47 1.60 13.23
N ALA A 14 21.79 0.43 13.81
CA ALA A 14 20.87 -0.31 14.68
C ALA A 14 20.34 0.52 15.88
N GLN A 15 21.09 1.51 16.35
CA GLN A 15 20.70 2.42 17.45
C GLN A 15 20.24 3.81 16.96
N ALA A 16 20.19 4.02 15.63
CA ALA A 16 19.78 5.31 15.10
C ALA A 16 18.24 5.42 15.05
N ALA A 17 17.72 6.62 15.25
CA ALA A 17 16.32 6.92 15.01
C ALA A 17 16.04 7.00 13.51
N GLY A 18 14.80 6.72 13.13
CA GLY A 18 14.32 6.83 11.74
C GLY A 18 12.83 6.52 11.67
N HIS A 19 12.26 6.80 10.50
CA HIS A 19 10.88 6.51 10.15
C HIS A 19 10.82 5.89 8.74
N ASP A 20 9.65 5.43 8.30
CA ASP A 20 9.41 4.83 6.98
C ASP A 20 10.25 5.47 5.87
N LEU A 21 10.13 6.80 5.72
CA LEU A 21 10.82 7.58 4.69
C LEU A 21 12.34 7.36 4.67
N ASN A 22 12.96 7.21 5.84
CA ASN A 22 14.40 7.01 5.97
C ASN A 22 14.78 5.57 5.59
N TYR A 23 13.97 4.59 5.99
CA TYR A 23 14.22 3.17 5.70
C TYR A 23 14.08 2.90 4.20
N ILE A 24 13.02 3.40 3.56
CA ILE A 24 12.82 3.22 2.12
C ILE A 24 13.82 4.02 1.27
N ALA A 25 14.32 5.16 1.79
CA ALA A 25 15.36 5.93 1.11
C ALA A 25 16.66 5.13 1.04
N LEU A 26 17.10 4.55 2.16
CA LEU A 26 18.33 3.77 2.20
C LEU A 26 18.19 2.40 1.51
N ALA A 27 17.00 1.81 1.53
CA ALA A 27 16.68 0.59 0.79
C ALA A 27 16.65 0.76 -0.74
N GLY A 28 16.74 2.00 -1.26
CA GLY A 28 16.65 2.27 -2.69
C GLY A 28 15.22 2.32 -3.24
N ALA A 29 14.20 2.13 -2.40
CA ALA A 29 12.80 2.13 -2.83
C ALA A 29 12.26 3.54 -3.11
N LEU A 30 12.72 4.55 -2.38
CA LEU A 30 12.22 5.92 -2.55
C LEU A 30 12.70 6.58 -3.85
N HIS A 31 13.94 6.29 -4.28
CA HIS A 31 14.53 6.99 -5.44
C HIS A 31 13.69 6.88 -6.72
N PRO A 32 13.17 5.70 -7.13
CA PRO A 32 12.39 5.57 -8.36
C PRO A 32 10.95 6.09 -8.27
N MET A 33 10.44 6.44 -7.07
CA MET A 33 9.07 6.92 -6.92
C MET A 33 8.96 8.40 -7.26
N GLY A 34 8.04 8.76 -8.15
CA GLY A 34 7.74 10.14 -8.51
C GLY A 34 7.85 10.43 -9.99
N ARG A 35 7.69 11.69 -10.36
CA ARG A 35 7.67 12.18 -11.74
C ARG A 35 9.08 12.48 -12.26
N ALA A 36 9.25 12.38 -13.59
CA ALA A 36 10.49 12.77 -14.26
C ALA A 36 10.83 14.23 -13.96
N GLY A 37 12.11 14.50 -13.63
CA GLY A 37 12.58 15.85 -13.33
C GLY A 37 12.18 16.40 -11.93
N GLU A 38 11.39 15.67 -11.16
CA GLU A 38 10.98 16.09 -9.81
C GLU A 38 11.74 15.32 -8.72
N LYS A 39 11.64 15.81 -7.48
CA LYS A 39 12.12 15.07 -6.32
C LYS A 39 11.30 13.78 -6.11
N PRO A 40 11.85 12.75 -5.41
CA PRO A 40 11.10 11.55 -5.07
C PRO A 40 9.79 11.86 -4.34
N ALA A 41 8.72 11.18 -4.71
CA ALA A 41 7.42 11.27 -4.07
C ALA A 41 7.33 10.34 -2.85
N ILE A 42 6.78 10.85 -1.75
CA ILE A 42 6.61 10.08 -0.52
C ILE A 42 5.35 9.21 -0.65
N PRO A 43 5.46 7.86 -0.58
CA PRO A 43 4.33 6.94 -0.75
C PRO A 43 3.55 6.72 0.57
N LEU A 44 3.38 7.75 1.39
CA LEU A 44 2.94 7.63 2.77
C LEU A 44 3.93 6.74 3.57
N ASN A 45 3.42 5.92 4.48
CA ASN A 45 4.21 4.91 5.20
C ASN A 45 3.82 3.47 4.80
N LEU A 46 3.39 3.29 3.55
CA LEU A 46 2.88 2.00 3.06
C LEU A 46 4.01 1.02 2.74
N VAL A 47 5.15 1.50 2.30
CA VAL A 47 6.24 0.65 1.80
C VAL A 47 7.15 0.15 2.93
N GLY A 48 7.59 1.04 3.82
CA GLY A 48 8.46 0.69 4.95
C GLY A 48 7.68 0.10 6.12
N ASP A 49 6.81 0.90 6.76
CA ASP A 49 6.12 0.49 7.99
C ASP A 49 5.16 -0.68 7.77
N PHE A 50 4.33 -0.64 6.73
CA PHE A 50 3.30 -1.65 6.50
C PHE A 50 3.76 -2.80 5.60
N GLY A 51 4.20 -2.53 4.37
CA GLY A 51 4.57 -3.57 3.41
C GLY A 51 5.85 -4.31 3.81
N GLY A 52 6.95 -3.57 3.93
CA GLY A 52 8.26 -4.10 4.30
C GLY A 52 8.39 -4.45 5.78
N GLY A 53 7.59 -3.84 6.64
CA GLY A 53 7.61 -4.04 8.08
C GLY A 53 6.51 -4.96 8.59
N GLY A 54 5.33 -4.40 8.87
CA GLY A 54 4.24 -5.10 9.56
C GLY A 54 3.84 -6.41 8.89
N LEU A 55 3.67 -6.41 7.57
CA LEU A 55 3.31 -7.61 6.82
C LEU A 55 4.44 -8.65 6.81
N MET A 56 5.70 -8.22 6.64
CA MET A 56 6.86 -9.12 6.69
C MET A 56 7.03 -9.75 8.08
N LEU A 57 6.81 -8.98 9.16
CA LEU A 57 6.82 -9.55 10.51
C LEU A 57 5.70 -10.58 10.70
N ALA A 58 4.47 -10.25 10.30
CA ALA A 58 3.33 -11.17 10.41
C ALA A 58 3.59 -12.48 9.65
N TYR A 59 4.10 -12.40 8.43
CA TYR A 59 4.50 -13.54 7.63
C TYR A 59 5.62 -14.36 8.30
N GLY A 60 6.68 -13.70 8.77
CA GLY A 60 7.80 -14.33 9.47
C GLY A 60 7.36 -15.03 10.74
N MET A 61 6.44 -14.44 11.51
CA MET A 61 5.88 -15.06 12.72
C MET A 61 5.09 -16.33 12.41
N VAL A 62 4.27 -16.34 11.35
CA VAL A 62 3.53 -17.54 10.92
C VAL A 62 4.51 -18.64 10.49
N CYS A 63 5.53 -18.31 9.72
CA CYS A 63 6.59 -19.26 9.33
C CYS A 63 7.32 -19.83 10.55
N ALA A 64 7.70 -18.98 11.51
CA ALA A 64 8.39 -19.40 12.74
C ALA A 64 7.51 -20.30 13.63
N ILE A 65 6.20 -20.04 13.69
CA ILE A 65 5.24 -20.90 14.42
C ILE A 65 5.12 -22.27 13.73
N LEU A 66 5.05 -22.32 12.42
CA LEU A 66 4.99 -23.59 11.66
C LEU A 66 6.26 -24.42 11.87
N GLU A 67 7.41 -23.75 11.78
CA GLU A 67 8.70 -24.39 12.04
C GLU A 67 8.78 -24.94 13.47
N ALA A 68 8.47 -24.13 14.49
CA ALA A 68 8.50 -24.52 15.89
C ALA A 68 7.54 -25.69 16.22
N ARG A 69 6.38 -25.76 15.54
CA ARG A 69 5.46 -26.91 15.66
C ARG A 69 6.06 -28.21 15.10
N SER A 70 6.96 -28.11 14.13
CA SER A 70 7.63 -29.25 13.51
C SER A 70 8.88 -29.68 14.28
N SER A 71 9.73 -28.72 14.65
CA SER A 71 11.03 -28.99 15.31
C SER A 71 10.97 -29.03 16.85
N GLY A 72 9.95 -28.41 17.45
CA GLY A 72 9.88 -28.17 18.89
C GLY A 72 10.74 -26.98 19.36
N GLN A 73 11.39 -26.25 18.46
CA GLN A 73 12.32 -25.16 18.80
C GLN A 73 11.76 -23.80 18.35
N GLY A 74 11.74 -22.85 19.27
CA GLY A 74 11.41 -21.46 18.96
C GLY A 74 12.63 -20.67 18.46
N GLN A 75 12.37 -19.51 17.84
CA GLN A 75 13.43 -18.63 17.33
C GLN A 75 13.06 -17.15 17.43
N VAL A 76 14.04 -16.28 17.25
CA VAL A 76 13.82 -14.85 17.06
C VAL A 76 13.64 -14.58 15.56
N VAL A 77 12.63 -13.78 15.22
CA VAL A 77 12.41 -13.23 13.88
C VAL A 77 12.82 -11.77 13.94
N ASP A 78 13.91 -11.43 13.29
CA ASP A 78 14.31 -10.03 13.06
C ASP A 78 13.66 -9.55 11.78
N ALA A 79 12.76 -8.57 11.90
CA ALA A 79 12.03 -7.98 10.79
C ALA A 79 12.36 -6.50 10.69
N ALA A 80 13.45 -6.19 9.99
CA ALA A 80 13.86 -4.82 9.73
C ALA A 80 13.11 -4.25 8.52
N MET A 81 12.55 -3.05 8.66
CA MET A 81 11.81 -2.38 7.58
C MET A 81 12.69 -2.13 6.35
N ILE A 82 13.98 -1.86 6.55
CA ILE A 82 14.93 -1.68 5.45
C ILE A 82 15.08 -2.96 4.61
N ASP A 83 15.15 -4.12 5.25
CA ASP A 83 15.29 -5.41 4.57
C ASP A 83 14.01 -5.78 3.81
N GLY A 84 12.87 -5.54 4.46
CA GLY A 84 11.57 -5.75 3.83
C GLY A 84 11.34 -4.83 2.64
N ALA A 85 11.67 -3.54 2.75
CA ALA A 85 11.59 -2.59 1.64
C ALA A 85 12.52 -2.99 0.48
N ALA A 86 13.74 -3.44 0.78
CA ALA A 86 14.65 -3.96 -0.24
C ALA A 86 14.10 -5.23 -0.91
N THR A 87 13.45 -6.11 -0.15
CA THR A 87 12.81 -7.33 -0.69
C THR A 87 11.67 -6.97 -1.66
N LEU A 88 10.85 -5.95 -1.35
CA LEU A 88 9.80 -5.45 -2.25
C LEU A 88 10.37 -4.92 -3.57
N MET A 89 11.61 -4.43 -3.59
CA MET A 89 12.30 -3.90 -4.76
C MET A 89 13.05 -4.97 -5.57
N ALA A 90 12.98 -6.25 -5.21
CA ALA A 90 13.79 -7.31 -5.82
C ALA A 90 13.67 -7.38 -7.36
N SER A 91 12.46 -7.23 -7.91
CA SER A 91 12.23 -7.21 -9.36
C SER A 91 12.84 -5.99 -10.03
N THR A 92 12.77 -4.82 -9.41
CA THR A 92 13.34 -3.57 -9.93
C THR A 92 14.87 -3.63 -9.92
N PHE A 93 15.48 -4.18 -8.86
CA PHE A 93 16.93 -4.41 -8.81
C PHE A 93 17.39 -5.39 -9.91
N ALA A 94 16.64 -6.47 -10.12
CA ALA A 94 16.94 -7.41 -11.19
C ALA A 94 16.82 -6.76 -12.57
N ALA A 95 15.79 -5.97 -12.82
CA ALA A 95 15.60 -5.23 -14.07
C ALA A 95 16.71 -4.20 -14.31
N SER A 96 17.14 -3.47 -13.27
CA SER A 96 18.26 -2.53 -13.36
C SER A 96 19.56 -3.24 -13.71
N GLN A 97 19.89 -4.33 -13.05
CA GLN A 97 21.10 -5.13 -13.34
C GLN A 97 21.10 -5.74 -14.75
N ALA A 98 19.90 -6.06 -15.26
CA ALA A 98 19.74 -6.59 -16.63
C ALA A 98 19.66 -5.49 -17.71
N GLY A 99 19.72 -4.20 -17.33
CA GLY A 99 19.66 -3.07 -18.26
C GLY A 99 18.25 -2.74 -18.75
N PHE A 100 17.21 -3.26 -18.12
CA PHE A 100 15.80 -3.00 -18.44
C PHE A 100 15.17 -1.88 -17.62
N TRP A 101 15.89 -1.31 -16.66
CA TRP A 101 15.44 -0.22 -15.81
C TRP A 101 16.41 0.96 -15.90
N ARG A 102 15.88 2.15 -16.18
CA ARG A 102 16.64 3.41 -16.19
C ARG A 102 16.62 4.01 -14.79
N GLU A 103 17.75 4.55 -14.34
CA GLU A 103 17.84 5.19 -13.02
C GLU A 103 17.01 6.49 -12.92
N GLU A 104 16.72 7.13 -14.04
CA GLU A 104 15.87 8.30 -14.09
C GLU A 104 14.42 7.91 -13.85
N ARG A 105 13.84 8.41 -12.73
CA ARG A 105 12.44 8.12 -12.36
C ARG A 105 11.47 8.71 -13.38
N GLY A 106 10.30 8.07 -13.50
CA GLY A 106 9.24 8.50 -14.42
C GLY A 106 9.60 8.30 -15.89
N THR A 107 10.57 7.43 -16.19
CA THR A 107 10.97 7.06 -17.55
C THR A 107 10.84 5.57 -17.84
N ASN A 108 10.40 4.78 -16.86
CA ASN A 108 10.17 3.34 -16.96
C ASN A 108 8.68 3.03 -17.08
N PHE A 109 8.34 1.79 -17.41
CA PHE A 109 6.93 1.45 -17.65
C PHE A 109 6.07 1.37 -16.39
N LEU A 110 6.65 1.09 -15.21
CA LEU A 110 5.91 1.00 -13.94
C LEU A 110 6.00 2.25 -13.05
N ASP A 111 6.77 3.26 -13.44
CA ASP A 111 6.96 4.48 -12.65
C ASP A 111 6.25 5.71 -13.26
N GLY A 112 5.33 5.47 -14.21
CA GLY A 112 4.61 6.52 -14.91
C GLY A 112 5.35 7.09 -16.13
N GLY A 113 6.43 6.43 -16.63
CA GLY A 113 7.05 6.78 -17.89
C GLY A 113 6.21 6.42 -19.10
N ALA A 114 5.56 5.25 -19.06
CA ALA A 114 4.74 4.75 -20.15
C ALA A 114 3.34 5.37 -20.18
N HIS A 115 2.86 5.72 -21.38
CA HIS A 115 1.52 6.27 -21.58
C HIS A 115 0.38 5.29 -21.25
N PHE A 116 0.64 4.00 -21.28
CA PHE A 116 -0.33 2.95 -20.97
C PHE A 116 -0.29 2.49 -19.49
N TYR A 117 0.60 3.08 -18.69
CA TYR A 117 0.69 2.85 -17.25
C TYR A 117 0.91 4.18 -16.52
N GLU A 118 -0.18 4.93 -16.36
CA GLU A 118 -0.12 6.31 -15.89
C GLU A 118 -1.45 6.74 -15.25
N VAL A 119 -1.40 7.85 -14.55
CA VAL A 119 -2.54 8.56 -13.98
C VAL A 119 -2.81 9.82 -14.80
N TYR A 120 -4.04 9.97 -15.30
CA TYR A 120 -4.45 11.13 -16.13
C TYR A 120 -5.48 11.99 -15.44
N GLU A 121 -5.36 13.31 -15.61
CA GLU A 121 -6.31 14.27 -15.12
C GLU A 121 -7.51 14.34 -16.08
N THR A 122 -8.71 14.45 -15.51
CA THR A 122 -9.99 14.55 -16.21
C THR A 122 -10.49 15.99 -16.23
N ALA A 123 -11.55 16.27 -17.02
CA ALA A 123 -12.09 17.63 -17.20
C ALA A 123 -12.55 18.31 -15.90
N ASP A 124 -12.87 17.53 -14.87
CA ASP A 124 -13.31 18.01 -13.54
C ASP A 124 -12.17 18.11 -12.51
N GLY A 125 -10.91 17.97 -12.94
CA GLY A 125 -9.73 18.04 -12.07
C GLY A 125 -9.55 16.81 -11.17
N LYS A 126 -10.30 15.74 -11.43
CA LYS A 126 -10.09 14.42 -10.81
C LYS A 126 -9.13 13.60 -11.66
N TYR A 127 -8.92 12.33 -11.27
CA TYR A 127 -7.93 11.48 -11.93
C TYR A 127 -8.48 10.09 -12.23
N ILE A 128 -7.95 9.52 -13.30
CA ILE A 128 -8.11 8.10 -13.65
C ILE A 128 -6.75 7.42 -13.72
N SER A 129 -6.72 6.11 -13.60
CA SER A 129 -5.52 5.31 -13.77
C SER A 129 -5.69 4.32 -14.92
N LEU A 130 -4.63 4.17 -15.71
CA LEU A 130 -4.50 3.15 -16.74
C LEU A 130 -3.38 2.18 -16.40
N GLY A 131 -3.59 0.89 -16.73
CA GLY A 131 -2.60 -0.17 -16.59
C GLY A 131 -2.63 -1.16 -17.75
N SER A 132 -2.93 -0.71 -18.98
CA SER A 132 -3.12 -1.52 -20.19
C SER A 132 -1.79 -2.05 -20.74
N ILE A 133 -1.10 -2.90 -19.96
CA ILE A 133 0.24 -3.42 -20.30
C ILE A 133 0.16 -4.44 -21.42
N GLU A 134 -0.77 -5.40 -21.33
CA GLU A 134 -0.90 -6.50 -22.28
C GLU A 134 -1.51 -6.01 -23.61
N PRO A 135 -1.06 -6.57 -24.75
CA PRO A 135 -1.49 -6.10 -26.08
C PRO A 135 -3.00 -6.09 -26.30
N GLN A 136 -3.73 -7.06 -25.74
CA GLN A 136 -5.18 -7.13 -25.89
C GLN A 136 -5.91 -6.01 -25.15
N PHE A 137 -5.48 -5.65 -23.95
CA PHE A 137 -6.06 -4.54 -23.16
C PHE A 137 -5.71 -3.20 -23.78
N TYR A 138 -4.49 -3.06 -24.29
CA TYR A 138 -4.05 -1.86 -25.00
C TYR A 138 -4.83 -1.66 -26.31
N ALA A 139 -5.03 -2.71 -27.10
CA ALA A 139 -5.83 -2.64 -28.33
C ALA A 139 -7.28 -2.24 -28.04
N ALA A 140 -7.91 -2.84 -27.02
CA ALA A 140 -9.26 -2.50 -26.59
C ALA A 140 -9.37 -1.04 -26.10
N LEU A 141 -8.36 -0.55 -25.38
CA LEU A 141 -8.28 0.85 -24.97
C LEU A 141 -8.28 1.79 -26.18
N LEU A 142 -7.44 1.54 -27.18
CA LEU A 142 -7.35 2.38 -28.39
C LEU A 142 -8.65 2.37 -29.19
N GLU A 143 -9.29 1.21 -29.33
CA GLU A 143 -10.60 1.07 -30.00
C GLU A 143 -11.67 1.94 -29.34
N ILE A 144 -11.78 1.91 -28.00
CA ILE A 144 -12.74 2.72 -27.25
C ILE A 144 -12.45 4.21 -27.36
N LEU A 145 -11.18 4.60 -27.32
CA LEU A 145 -10.78 5.98 -27.45
C LEU A 145 -10.92 6.50 -28.89
N GLY A 146 -11.17 5.61 -29.87
CA GLY A 146 -11.23 5.96 -31.28
C GLY A 146 -9.88 6.39 -31.86
N GLU A 147 -8.79 5.92 -31.26
CA GLU A 147 -7.43 6.26 -31.67
C GLU A 147 -6.91 5.32 -32.74
N ASP A 148 -6.07 5.87 -33.63
CA ASP A 148 -5.46 5.13 -34.71
C ASP A 148 -4.41 4.15 -34.17
N ALA A 149 -4.67 2.85 -34.34
CA ALA A 149 -3.75 1.81 -33.94
C ALA A 149 -2.37 1.91 -34.64
N GLU A 150 -2.28 2.56 -35.83
CA GLU A 150 -1.00 2.78 -36.51
C GLU A 150 -0.16 3.85 -35.75
N HIS A 151 -0.80 4.93 -35.28
CA HIS A 151 -0.15 5.96 -34.48
C HIS A 151 0.38 5.40 -33.14
N PHE A 152 -0.36 4.49 -32.51
CA PHE A 152 0.00 3.83 -31.24
C PHE A 152 0.65 2.45 -31.42
N SER A 153 1.04 2.06 -32.64
CA SER A 153 1.56 0.71 -32.96
C SER A 153 2.83 0.31 -32.21
N LYS A 154 3.54 1.29 -31.67
CA LYS A 154 4.80 1.08 -30.96
C LYS A 154 4.63 1.29 -29.45
N GLN A 155 3.73 0.51 -28.82
CA GLN A 155 3.45 0.59 -27.39
C GLN A 155 4.73 0.68 -26.53
N TRP A 156 5.75 -0.12 -26.86
CA TRP A 156 6.98 -0.26 -26.07
C TRP A 156 8.15 0.64 -26.58
N ASP A 157 7.89 1.52 -27.52
CA ASP A 157 8.89 2.48 -27.96
C ASP A 157 8.98 3.65 -26.97
N MET A 158 9.92 3.54 -26.04
CA MET A 158 10.14 4.47 -24.95
C MET A 158 10.42 5.91 -25.40
N GLU A 159 10.96 6.10 -26.60
CA GLU A 159 11.23 7.44 -27.14
C GLU A 159 9.96 8.18 -27.51
N ASN A 160 8.90 7.44 -27.87
CA ASN A 160 7.59 8.00 -28.20
C ASN A 160 6.65 8.17 -26.99
N TRP A 161 6.96 7.59 -25.84
CA TRP A 161 6.09 7.66 -24.66
C TRP A 161 5.69 9.08 -24.24
N PRO A 162 6.58 10.10 -24.24
CA PRO A 162 6.18 11.47 -23.90
C PRO A 162 5.09 12.02 -24.82
N ALA A 163 5.23 11.87 -26.15
CA ALA A 163 4.23 12.33 -27.11
C ALA A 163 2.90 11.56 -26.96
N MET A 164 2.96 10.25 -26.69
CA MET A 164 1.77 9.44 -26.44
C MET A 164 1.07 9.85 -25.14
N LYS A 165 1.81 10.20 -24.10
CA LYS A 165 1.26 10.71 -22.83
C LYS A 165 0.53 12.04 -23.03
N ASP A 166 1.14 12.96 -23.81
CA ASP A 166 0.50 14.23 -24.14
C ASP A 166 -0.83 14.00 -24.87
N ARG A 167 -0.85 13.05 -25.82
CA ARG A 167 -2.07 12.69 -26.55
C ARG A 167 -3.13 12.10 -25.61
N MET A 168 -2.76 11.13 -24.75
CA MET A 168 -3.67 10.56 -23.76
C MET A 168 -4.20 11.60 -22.78
N SER A 169 -3.34 12.51 -22.33
CA SER A 169 -3.75 13.64 -21.47
C SER A 169 -4.80 14.52 -22.16
N ALA A 170 -4.59 14.84 -23.44
CA ALA A 170 -5.55 15.60 -24.23
C ALA A 170 -6.90 14.87 -24.38
N ILE A 171 -6.90 13.56 -24.53
CA ILE A 171 -8.11 12.72 -24.61
C ILE A 171 -8.83 12.73 -23.26
N PHE A 172 -8.14 12.37 -22.15
CA PHE A 172 -8.76 12.23 -20.85
C PHE A 172 -9.27 13.54 -20.26
N SER A 173 -8.70 14.69 -20.65
CA SER A 173 -9.20 16.01 -20.28
C SER A 173 -10.54 16.41 -20.94
N THR A 174 -11.06 15.60 -21.88
CA THR A 174 -12.31 15.92 -22.59
C THR A 174 -13.60 15.58 -21.85
N LYS A 175 -13.53 14.73 -20.83
CA LYS A 175 -14.69 14.28 -20.06
C LYS A 175 -14.34 14.30 -18.56
N THR A 176 -15.37 14.34 -17.73
CA THR A 176 -15.24 14.15 -16.28
C THR A 176 -14.86 12.70 -15.94
N ARG A 177 -14.37 12.47 -14.72
CA ARG A 177 -14.06 11.12 -14.25
C ARG A 177 -15.28 10.19 -14.32
N ASP A 178 -16.45 10.67 -13.89
CA ASP A 178 -17.68 9.88 -13.89
C ASP A 178 -18.16 9.56 -15.32
N GLU A 179 -17.95 10.45 -16.29
CA GLU A 179 -18.22 10.17 -17.70
C GLU A 179 -17.24 9.12 -18.27
N TRP A 180 -15.98 9.13 -17.85
CA TRP A 180 -15.02 8.10 -18.22
C TRP A 180 -15.34 6.75 -17.57
N ASP A 181 -15.80 6.73 -16.30
CA ASP A 181 -16.28 5.52 -15.65
C ASP A 181 -17.40 4.86 -16.47
N ALA A 182 -18.35 5.64 -16.96
CA ALA A 182 -19.42 5.14 -17.82
C ALA A 182 -18.93 4.64 -19.19
N VAL A 183 -17.91 5.27 -19.78
CA VAL A 183 -17.29 4.81 -21.06
C VAL A 183 -16.61 3.46 -20.89
N PHE A 184 -15.96 3.21 -19.74
CA PHE A 184 -15.21 1.99 -19.49
C PHE A 184 -16.01 0.92 -18.72
N GLU A 185 -17.28 1.19 -18.40
CA GLU A 185 -18.13 0.22 -17.72
C GLU A 185 -18.27 -1.09 -18.51
N GLY A 186 -17.89 -2.20 -17.88
CA GLY A 186 -17.97 -3.54 -18.48
C GLY A 186 -16.89 -3.83 -19.53
N VAL A 187 -15.90 -2.96 -19.70
CA VAL A 187 -14.80 -3.17 -20.64
C VAL A 187 -13.51 -3.49 -19.89
N ASP A 188 -12.76 -4.47 -20.38
CA ASP A 188 -11.52 -4.93 -19.75
C ASP A 188 -10.29 -4.25 -20.39
N VAL A 189 -9.96 -3.07 -19.89
CA VAL A 189 -8.86 -2.21 -20.37
C VAL A 189 -7.89 -1.80 -19.25
N CYS A 190 -7.94 -2.46 -18.09
CA CYS A 190 -7.13 -2.11 -16.93
C CYS A 190 -7.29 -0.65 -16.51
N TYR A 191 -8.54 -0.19 -16.45
CA TYR A 191 -8.93 1.15 -16.03
C TYR A 191 -9.44 1.15 -14.59
N ALA A 192 -9.20 2.22 -13.84
CA ALA A 192 -9.90 2.50 -12.59
C ALA A 192 -9.93 4.01 -12.31
N PRO A 193 -11.03 4.54 -11.71
CA PRO A 193 -11.02 5.90 -11.16
C PRO A 193 -10.06 6.01 -9.98
N VAL A 194 -9.39 7.12 -9.84
CA VAL A 194 -8.63 7.44 -8.61
C VAL A 194 -9.61 8.07 -7.62
N LEU A 195 -9.93 7.32 -6.57
CA LEU A 195 -10.92 7.71 -5.58
C LEU A 195 -10.28 8.45 -4.41
N ALA A 196 -10.93 9.50 -3.93
CA ALA A 196 -10.60 10.14 -2.67
C ALA A 196 -11.03 9.24 -1.47
N ILE A 197 -10.48 9.49 -0.28
CA ILE A 197 -10.72 8.65 0.92
C ILE A 197 -12.21 8.58 1.28
N ASP A 198 -12.95 9.67 1.10
CA ASP A 198 -14.39 9.73 1.37
C ASP A 198 -15.24 9.04 0.29
N GLU A 199 -14.69 8.83 -0.91
CA GLU A 199 -15.36 8.17 -2.04
C GLU A 199 -15.27 6.64 -1.97
N VAL A 200 -14.15 6.08 -1.43
CA VAL A 200 -13.82 4.65 -1.57
C VAL A 200 -14.92 3.70 -1.07
N ARG A 201 -15.56 4.02 0.06
CA ARG A 201 -16.62 3.16 0.64
C ARG A 201 -17.92 3.16 -0.17
N HIS A 202 -18.12 4.17 -1.02
CA HIS A 202 -19.33 4.33 -1.83
C HIS A 202 -19.19 3.67 -3.21
N HIS A 203 -18.01 3.27 -3.62
CA HIS A 203 -17.78 2.63 -4.90
C HIS A 203 -18.50 1.26 -4.95
N PRO A 204 -19.27 0.96 -6.04
CA PRO A 204 -20.10 -0.26 -6.15
C PRO A 204 -19.34 -1.55 -5.89
N HIS A 205 -18.11 -1.65 -6.40
CA HIS A 205 -17.28 -2.84 -6.18
C HIS A 205 -16.92 -3.04 -4.70
N HIS A 206 -16.60 -1.96 -3.97
CA HIS A 206 -16.30 -2.05 -2.55
C HIS A 206 -17.53 -2.40 -1.72
N GLN A 207 -18.71 -1.87 -2.10
CA GLN A 207 -19.97 -2.23 -1.47
C GLN A 207 -20.32 -3.71 -1.70
N ALA A 208 -20.24 -4.18 -2.94
CA ALA A 208 -20.53 -5.59 -3.28
C ALA A 208 -19.56 -6.55 -2.59
N ARG A 209 -18.30 -6.18 -2.41
CA ARG A 209 -17.32 -6.98 -1.68
C ARG A 209 -17.39 -6.84 -0.17
N GLY A 210 -18.07 -5.83 0.38
CA GLY A 210 -17.97 -5.49 1.79
C GLY A 210 -16.51 -5.20 2.18
N THR A 211 -15.82 -4.37 1.40
CA THR A 211 -14.41 -4.04 1.65
C THR A 211 -14.23 -3.17 2.88
N PHE A 212 -15.25 -2.38 3.20
CA PHE A 212 -15.30 -1.53 4.39
C PHE A 212 -16.48 -1.91 5.27
N VAL A 213 -16.31 -1.74 6.57
CA VAL A 213 -17.32 -2.00 7.59
C VAL A 213 -17.42 -0.81 8.53
N ASP A 214 -18.64 -0.55 9.04
CA ASP A 214 -18.87 0.43 10.08
C ASP A 214 -18.68 -0.26 11.45
N ASP A 215 -18.01 0.39 12.39
CA ASP A 215 -17.81 -0.09 13.76
C ASP A 215 -18.46 0.84 14.82
N GLY A 216 -19.42 1.63 14.39
CA GLY A 216 -20.19 2.57 15.20
C GLY A 216 -19.78 4.02 14.96
N ASP A 217 -18.62 4.45 15.42
CA ASP A 217 -18.15 5.84 15.26
C ASP A 217 -17.32 6.03 13.99
N TYR A 218 -16.75 4.94 13.46
CA TYR A 218 -15.83 4.95 12.33
C TYR A 218 -16.21 3.91 11.27
N TRP A 219 -15.70 4.08 10.08
CA TRP A 219 -15.63 3.02 9.09
C TRP A 219 -14.17 2.61 8.91
N GLN A 220 -13.95 1.33 8.66
CA GLN A 220 -12.61 0.77 8.52
C GLN A 220 -12.58 -0.36 7.48
N PRO A 221 -11.40 -0.72 6.96
CA PRO A 221 -11.29 -1.91 6.11
C PRO A 221 -11.76 -3.16 6.86
N ALA A 222 -12.53 -4.00 6.16
CA ALA A 222 -12.85 -5.33 6.64
C ALA A 222 -11.57 -6.18 6.75
N PRO A 223 -11.52 -7.18 7.64
CA PRO A 223 -10.36 -8.04 7.76
C PRO A 223 -9.96 -8.70 6.43
N ALA A 224 -8.68 -8.65 6.13
CA ALA A 224 -8.06 -9.28 4.98
C ALA A 224 -6.79 -10.06 5.40
N PRO A 225 -6.42 -11.18 4.69
CA PRO A 225 -7.16 -11.82 3.61
C PRO A 225 -8.45 -12.51 4.09
N ARG A 226 -9.36 -12.81 3.15
CA ARG A 226 -10.62 -13.50 3.44
C ARG A 226 -10.44 -15.01 3.34
N PHE A 227 -10.76 -15.70 4.40
CA PHE A 227 -10.71 -17.15 4.46
C PHE A 227 -12.09 -17.75 4.19
N SER A 228 -12.17 -18.79 3.35
CA SER A 228 -13.44 -19.42 3.00
C SER A 228 -14.13 -20.15 4.17
N ARG A 229 -13.39 -20.57 5.18
CA ARG A 229 -13.87 -21.33 6.33
C ARG A 229 -13.68 -20.63 7.67
N THR A 230 -12.49 -20.09 7.95
CA THR A 230 -12.15 -19.41 9.21
C THR A 230 -12.18 -17.90 9.00
N GLN A 231 -13.37 -17.34 8.89
CA GLN A 231 -13.54 -15.91 8.64
C GLN A 231 -13.04 -15.09 9.84
N ALA A 232 -12.19 -14.10 9.54
CA ALA A 232 -11.80 -13.12 10.54
C ALA A 232 -12.96 -12.16 10.81
N GLN A 233 -13.12 -11.75 12.06
CA GLN A 233 -14.16 -10.82 12.51
C GLN A 233 -13.53 -9.71 13.33
N LEU A 234 -14.07 -8.51 13.22
CA LEU A 234 -13.78 -7.43 14.15
C LEU A 234 -14.45 -7.73 15.48
N ARG A 235 -13.73 -7.53 16.57
CA ARG A 235 -14.23 -7.82 17.92
C ARG A 235 -14.97 -6.65 18.57
N GLY A 236 -15.16 -5.57 17.84
CA GLY A 236 -15.79 -4.33 18.32
C GLY A 236 -15.00 -3.10 17.90
N PRO A 237 -15.43 -1.92 18.33
CA PRO A 237 -14.76 -0.67 18.03
C PRO A 237 -13.35 -0.63 18.63
N SER A 238 -12.52 0.26 18.10
CA SER A 238 -11.17 0.51 18.63
C SER A 238 -11.25 0.94 20.09
N ALA A 239 -10.44 0.32 20.94
CA ALA A 239 -10.38 0.65 22.35
C ALA A 239 -9.92 2.11 22.56
N LYS A 240 -10.57 2.80 23.49
CA LYS A 240 -10.12 4.12 23.94
C LYS A 240 -8.88 4.00 24.83
N LEU A 241 -8.13 5.08 24.95
CA LEU A 241 -6.93 5.09 25.78
C LEU A 241 -7.27 4.70 27.23
N GLY A 242 -6.59 3.67 27.72
CA GLY A 242 -6.78 3.15 29.07
C GLY A 242 -8.09 2.39 29.33
N GLU A 243 -8.90 2.11 28.31
CA GLU A 243 -10.22 1.47 28.45
C GLU A 243 -10.16 0.11 29.15
N HIS A 244 -9.13 -0.68 28.84
CA HIS A 244 -8.98 -2.03 29.39
C HIS A 244 -7.91 -2.13 30.49
N THR A 245 -7.39 -1.01 31.00
CA THR A 245 -6.28 -1.01 31.98
C THR A 245 -6.59 -1.84 33.21
N GLU A 246 -7.75 -1.64 33.83
CA GLU A 246 -8.12 -2.38 35.03
C GLU A 246 -8.39 -3.86 34.77
N GLU A 247 -9.09 -4.17 33.67
CA GLU A 247 -9.38 -5.53 33.24
C GLU A 247 -8.09 -6.32 33.03
N ILE A 248 -7.15 -5.77 32.27
CA ILE A 248 -5.84 -6.38 32.00
C ILE A 248 -5.06 -6.60 33.29
N LEU A 249 -5.04 -5.61 34.18
CA LEU A 249 -4.34 -5.78 35.47
C LEU A 249 -4.96 -6.89 36.33
N ARG A 250 -6.29 -7.03 36.35
CA ARG A 250 -6.98 -8.16 37.03
C ARG A 250 -6.61 -9.51 36.42
N GLU A 251 -6.56 -9.61 35.08
CA GLU A 251 -6.12 -10.82 34.39
C GLU A 251 -4.68 -11.21 34.75
N PHE A 252 -3.81 -10.22 34.99
CA PHE A 252 -2.44 -10.43 35.46
C PHE A 252 -2.33 -10.66 36.97
N GLY A 253 -3.45 -10.78 37.70
CA GLY A 253 -3.50 -11.17 39.11
C GLY A 253 -3.30 -10.02 40.12
N PHE A 254 -3.41 -8.75 39.67
CA PHE A 254 -3.41 -7.63 40.61
C PHE A 254 -4.75 -7.54 41.35
N SER A 255 -4.72 -7.31 42.70
CA SER A 255 -5.91 -7.04 43.47
C SER A 255 -6.48 -5.64 43.15
N ASP A 256 -7.77 -5.42 43.45
CA ASP A 256 -8.41 -4.12 43.27
C ASP A 256 -7.71 -3.02 44.06
N GLU A 257 -7.18 -3.32 45.26
CA GLU A 257 -6.39 -2.37 46.05
C GLU A 257 -5.06 -2.00 45.35
N GLN A 258 -4.38 -2.98 44.76
CA GLN A 258 -3.14 -2.75 44.00
C GLN A 258 -3.40 -1.94 42.73
N ILE A 259 -4.52 -2.20 42.06
CA ILE A 259 -4.95 -1.43 40.87
C ILE A 259 -5.25 0.01 41.25
N ALA A 260 -6.04 0.22 42.31
CA ALA A 260 -6.37 1.55 42.82
C ALA A 260 -5.11 2.34 43.22
N ALA A 261 -4.13 1.70 43.85
CA ALA A 261 -2.88 2.31 44.20
C ALA A 261 -2.06 2.73 42.97
N LYS A 262 -2.04 1.89 41.91
CA LYS A 262 -1.36 2.20 40.63
C LYS A 262 -2.02 3.37 39.88
N LEU A 263 -3.33 3.43 39.88
CA LEU A 263 -4.08 4.56 39.32
C LEU A 263 -3.81 5.85 40.12
N ALA A 264 -3.86 5.77 41.46
CA ALA A 264 -3.65 6.92 42.34
C ALA A 264 -2.24 7.51 42.25
N CYS A 265 -1.22 6.69 42.05
CA CYS A 265 0.17 7.15 41.89
C CYS A 265 0.55 7.51 40.45
N GLY A 266 -0.37 7.37 39.50
CA GLY A 266 -0.13 7.70 38.07
C GLY A 266 0.76 6.69 37.33
N ALA A 267 1.03 5.50 37.90
CA ALA A 267 1.78 4.46 37.21
C ALA A 267 1.02 3.87 36.01
N VAL A 268 -0.30 3.93 36.05
CA VAL A 268 -1.23 3.62 34.97
C VAL A 268 -2.35 4.63 34.93
N THR A 269 -3.02 4.78 33.79
CA THR A 269 -4.25 5.56 33.65
C THR A 269 -5.41 4.65 33.32
N GLY A 270 -6.58 4.92 33.90
CA GLY A 270 -7.84 4.35 33.46
C GLY A 270 -8.31 4.97 32.12
N ARG A 271 -9.52 4.60 31.71
CA ARG A 271 -10.15 5.15 30.50
C ARG A 271 -10.12 6.67 30.48
N VAL A 272 -9.59 7.22 29.41
CA VAL A 272 -9.61 8.66 29.14
C VAL A 272 -10.64 8.91 28.04
N ASP A 273 -11.72 9.58 28.35
CA ASP A 273 -12.68 10.07 27.35
C ASP A 273 -12.09 11.38 26.77
N GLN A 274 -11.58 11.29 25.51
CA GLN A 274 -11.16 12.44 24.72
C GLN A 274 -12.32 12.99 23.92
#